data_79bf66a1f1381eeeb2ed5cdc1d5edfe8
#
_entry.id   79bf66a1f1381eeeb2ed5cdc1d5edfe8
#
_cell.length_a   1.000
_cell.length_b   1.000
_cell.length_c   1.000
_cell.angle_alpha   90.00
_cell.angle_beta   90.00
_cell.angle_gamma   90.00
#
_symmetry.space_group_name_H-M   'P 1'
#
loop_
_entity.id
_entity.type
_entity.pdbx_description
1 polymer ?
#
loop_
_entity_poly.entity_id
_entity_poly.type
_entity_poly.pdbx_seq_one_letter_code
_entity_poly.pdbx_strand_id
1 'polypeptide(L)'
;MLNVLMERAVYFIVSTLAVILLMILRRKLYPDVAVWKMVVMGTYQTIIGVLAAMLMYYIEYGKFGGTKFYGVVLFGPIMILPELLLGLSYSTVMNMCAPGAALVLGIMKIDCLNNGCCMGRYLPSLGFQFPSQIVEAITCWIITAVLLWIERRDQHTPLFAWYLLLFGATRFVLNWFRYVPKPWKWILPHDIIWSILAVCIGTAWLLLSRAGKKNAV
;
A
#
# COMPACT_ATOMS: atom_id res chain seq x y z
N MET A 1 25.36 -10.05 -7.39
CA MET A 1 24.42 -10.32 -6.27
C MET A 1 24.49 -9.22 -5.20
N LEU A 2 25.66 -8.83 -4.71
CA LEU A 2 25.83 -7.77 -3.68
C LEU A 2 25.27 -6.42 -4.13
N ASN A 3 25.52 -5.98 -5.35
CA ASN A 3 25.04 -4.70 -5.88
C ASN A 3 23.50 -4.62 -5.91
N VAL A 4 22.82 -5.70 -6.32
CA VAL A 4 21.35 -5.73 -6.35
C VAL A 4 20.76 -5.68 -4.93
N LEU A 5 21.42 -6.29 -3.95
CA LEU A 5 21.00 -6.19 -2.54
C LEU A 5 21.20 -4.78 -1.99
N MET A 6 22.31 -4.13 -2.34
CA MET A 6 22.59 -2.75 -1.94
C MET A 6 21.58 -1.76 -2.55
N GLU A 7 21.26 -1.90 -3.84
CA GLU A 7 20.26 -1.05 -4.51
C GLU A 7 18.88 -1.17 -3.86
N ARG A 8 18.42 -2.40 -3.59
CA ARG A 8 17.14 -2.63 -2.89
C ARG A 8 17.12 -2.07 -1.47
N ALA A 9 18.25 -2.16 -0.76
CA ALA A 9 18.39 -1.56 0.56
C ALA A 9 18.23 -0.03 0.51
N VAL A 10 18.75 0.64 -0.52
CA VAL A 10 18.57 2.08 -0.72
C VAL A 10 17.09 2.43 -0.86
N TYR A 11 16.33 1.74 -1.71
CA TYR A 11 14.89 1.97 -1.87
C TYR A 11 14.12 1.71 -0.58
N PHE A 12 14.51 0.70 0.19
CA PHE A 12 13.92 0.43 1.49
C PHE A 12 14.18 1.58 2.48
N ILE A 13 15.41 2.05 2.57
CA ILE A 13 15.79 3.17 3.45
C ILE A 13 15.06 4.45 3.03
N VAL A 14 15.05 4.78 1.74
CA VAL A 14 14.36 5.95 1.20
C VAL A 14 12.86 5.87 1.51
N SER A 15 12.24 4.70 1.32
CA SER A 15 10.83 4.49 1.65
C SER A 15 10.55 4.70 3.12
N THR A 16 11.39 4.15 4.00
CA THR A 16 11.24 4.31 5.45
C THR A 16 11.36 5.77 5.87
N LEU A 17 12.38 6.47 5.39
CA LEU A 17 12.58 7.89 5.68
C LEU A 17 11.43 8.76 5.13
N ALA A 18 10.95 8.47 3.93
CA ALA A 18 9.82 9.19 3.33
C ALA A 18 8.53 9.02 4.16
N VAL A 19 8.25 7.82 4.66
CA VAL A 19 7.09 7.56 5.54
C VAL A 19 7.23 8.28 6.87
N ILE A 20 8.40 8.18 7.52
CA ILE A 20 8.65 8.87 8.79
C ILE A 20 8.48 10.38 8.61
N LEU A 21 9.08 10.95 7.57
CA LEU A 21 8.94 12.37 7.26
C LEU A 21 7.49 12.76 7.02
N LEU A 22 6.75 11.96 6.24
CA LEU A 22 5.34 12.19 5.98
C LEU A 22 4.51 12.18 7.27
N MET A 23 4.77 11.26 8.19
CA MET A 23 4.09 11.22 9.50
C MET A 23 4.43 12.45 10.35
N ILE A 24 5.71 12.85 10.40
CA ILE A 24 6.16 14.05 11.16
C ILE A 24 5.54 15.33 10.59
N LEU A 25 5.45 15.47 9.26
CA LEU A 25 4.82 16.63 8.63
C LEU A 25 3.32 16.73 8.98
N ARG A 26 2.69 15.61 9.27
CA ARG A 26 1.27 15.51 9.67
C ARG A 26 1.06 15.58 11.19
N ARG A 27 2.11 15.82 11.99
CA ARG A 27 2.04 15.83 13.47
C ARG A 27 0.97 16.78 14.05
N LYS A 28 0.65 17.87 13.34
CA LYS A 28 -0.38 18.82 13.77
C LYS A 28 -1.80 18.20 13.75
N LEU A 29 -2.02 17.16 12.94
CA LEU A 29 -3.29 16.43 12.86
C LEU A 29 -3.40 15.36 13.98
N TYR A 30 -2.28 15.04 14.63
CA TYR A 30 -2.16 14.02 15.67
C TYR A 30 -1.41 14.57 16.89
N PRO A 31 -1.95 15.59 17.58
CA PRO A 31 -1.26 16.29 18.67
C PRO A 31 -0.90 15.37 19.83
N ASP A 32 -1.72 14.34 20.07
CA ASP A 32 -1.54 13.38 21.17
C ASP A 32 -0.50 12.29 20.87
N VAL A 33 0.03 12.26 19.63
CA VAL A 33 1.03 11.28 19.21
C VAL A 33 2.42 11.88 19.28
N ALA A 34 3.24 11.38 20.20
CA ALA A 34 4.63 11.81 20.34
C ALA A 34 5.45 11.47 19.06
N VAL A 35 6.39 12.34 18.69
CA VAL A 35 7.21 12.19 17.47
C VAL A 35 7.95 10.84 17.43
N TRP A 36 8.48 10.38 18.57
CA TRP A 36 9.14 9.08 18.60
C TRP A 36 8.21 7.91 18.24
N LYS A 37 6.91 7.97 18.61
CA LYS A 37 5.92 6.97 18.20
C LYS A 37 5.70 7.00 16.69
N MET A 38 5.74 8.17 16.05
CA MET A 38 5.65 8.31 14.59
C MET A 38 6.85 7.67 13.88
N VAL A 39 8.06 7.86 14.43
CA VAL A 39 9.28 7.23 13.92
C VAL A 39 9.20 5.70 14.02
N VAL A 40 8.80 5.19 15.19
CA VAL A 40 8.62 3.74 15.40
C VAL A 40 7.57 3.18 14.45
N MET A 41 6.42 3.86 14.30
CA MET A 41 5.36 3.42 13.40
C MET A 41 5.77 3.45 11.94
N GLY A 42 6.46 4.48 11.47
CA GLY A 42 6.94 4.58 10.09
C GLY A 42 7.93 3.45 9.77
N THR A 43 8.84 3.15 10.69
CA THR A 43 9.79 2.03 10.56
C THR A 43 9.04 0.69 10.58
N TYR A 44 8.15 0.49 11.55
CA TYR A 44 7.33 -0.72 11.67
C TYR A 44 6.50 -0.96 10.40
N GLN A 45 5.80 0.06 9.90
CA GLN A 45 4.98 -0.01 8.70
C GLN A 45 5.79 -0.51 7.50
N THR A 46 7.00 0.03 7.30
CA THR A 46 7.82 -0.33 6.15
C THR A 46 8.32 -1.77 6.27
N ILE A 47 8.80 -2.17 7.44
CA ILE A 47 9.26 -3.55 7.71
C ILE A 47 8.13 -4.54 7.51
N ILE A 48 6.99 -4.32 8.17
CA ILE A 48 5.84 -5.24 8.11
C ILE A 48 5.23 -5.27 6.71
N GLY A 49 5.18 -4.13 6.02
CA GLY A 49 4.71 -4.08 4.62
C GLY A 49 5.55 -4.96 3.70
N VAL A 50 6.87 -4.92 3.84
CA VAL A 50 7.78 -5.79 3.06
C VAL A 50 7.62 -7.25 3.46
N LEU A 51 7.58 -7.56 4.75
CA LEU A 51 7.39 -8.93 5.24
C LEU A 51 6.06 -9.53 4.77
N ALA A 52 4.96 -8.76 4.84
CA ALA A 52 3.66 -9.16 4.33
C ALA A 52 3.69 -9.42 2.81
N ALA A 53 4.37 -8.56 2.04
CA ALA A 53 4.53 -8.75 0.60
C ALA A 53 5.37 -10.00 0.27
N MET A 54 6.41 -10.30 1.04
CA MET A 54 7.21 -11.52 0.91
C MET A 54 6.42 -12.77 1.29
N LEU A 55 5.65 -12.71 2.38
CA LEU A 55 4.78 -13.80 2.82
C LEU A 55 3.74 -14.15 1.76
N MET A 56 3.09 -13.14 1.16
CA MET A 56 2.13 -13.36 0.07
C MET A 56 2.78 -13.99 -1.16
N TYR A 57 4.01 -13.59 -1.49
CA TYR A 57 4.75 -14.23 -2.56
C TYR A 57 5.04 -15.70 -2.25
N TYR A 58 5.45 -16.01 -1.01
CA TYR A 58 5.68 -17.37 -0.56
C TYR A 58 4.40 -18.23 -0.61
N ILE A 59 3.28 -17.70 -0.14
CA ILE A 59 1.97 -18.39 -0.19
C ILE A 59 1.58 -18.74 -1.64
N GLU A 60 1.84 -17.82 -2.58
CA GLU A 60 1.45 -18.00 -3.98
C GLU A 60 2.38 -18.94 -4.74
N TYR A 61 3.69 -18.82 -4.53
CA TYR A 61 4.70 -19.54 -5.34
C TYR A 61 5.42 -20.68 -4.59
N GLY A 62 5.27 -20.81 -3.29
CA GLY A 62 5.95 -21.81 -2.46
C GLY A 62 7.45 -21.59 -2.31
N LYS A 63 7.97 -20.39 -2.65
CA LYS A 63 9.40 -20.05 -2.58
C LYS A 63 9.60 -18.60 -2.16
N PHE A 64 10.72 -18.33 -1.47
CA PHE A 64 11.17 -16.98 -1.19
C PHE A 64 11.91 -16.38 -2.41
N GLY A 65 11.96 -15.05 -2.49
CA GLY A 65 12.75 -14.34 -3.50
C GLY A 65 11.97 -13.30 -4.30
N GLY A 66 10.72 -13.04 -3.96
CA GLY A 66 9.90 -11.98 -4.55
C GLY A 66 8.96 -11.33 -3.54
N THR A 67 8.20 -10.35 -4.02
CA THR A 67 7.21 -9.62 -3.23
C THR A 67 5.90 -9.47 -4.01
N LYS A 68 4.78 -9.53 -3.30
CA LYS A 68 3.43 -9.31 -3.84
C LYS A 68 2.74 -8.20 -3.05
N PHE A 69 2.40 -7.12 -3.71
CA PHE A 69 1.91 -5.91 -3.04
C PHE A 69 0.48 -5.99 -2.49
N TYR A 70 -0.29 -7.01 -2.82
CA TYR A 70 -1.60 -7.21 -2.18
C TYR A 70 -1.53 -7.77 -0.75
N GLY A 71 -0.34 -8.05 -0.24
CA GLY A 71 -0.11 -8.25 1.20
C GLY A 71 -0.66 -7.11 2.06
N VAL A 72 -0.93 -5.95 1.45
CA VAL A 72 -1.61 -4.83 2.10
C VAL A 72 -2.96 -5.19 2.73
N VAL A 73 -3.67 -6.17 2.19
CA VAL A 73 -4.92 -6.67 2.79
C VAL A 73 -4.67 -7.39 4.11
N LEU A 74 -3.50 -8.05 4.24
CA LEU A 74 -3.05 -8.68 5.49
C LEU A 74 -2.46 -7.65 6.47
N PHE A 75 -2.08 -6.49 5.97
CA PHE A 75 -1.45 -5.43 6.74
C PHE A 75 -2.38 -4.88 7.84
N GLY A 76 -3.69 -4.79 7.56
CA GLY A 76 -4.67 -4.30 8.51
C GLY A 76 -4.65 -5.03 9.87
N PRO A 77 -4.81 -6.37 9.92
CA PRO A 77 -4.74 -7.11 11.19
C PRO A 77 -3.39 -6.98 11.91
N ILE A 78 -2.27 -6.92 11.19
CA ILE A 78 -0.93 -6.81 11.78
C ILE A 78 -0.73 -5.46 12.46
N MET A 79 -1.46 -4.41 12.06
CA MET A 79 -1.41 -3.08 12.68
C MET A 79 -2.06 -2.99 14.07
N ILE A 80 -2.64 -4.08 14.58
CA ILE A 80 -3.06 -4.17 16.00
C ILE A 80 -1.83 -4.09 16.94
N LEU A 81 -0.68 -4.60 16.53
CA LEU A 81 0.50 -4.62 17.38
C LEU A 81 0.99 -3.23 17.81
N PRO A 82 1.09 -2.20 16.94
CA PRO A 82 1.37 -0.83 17.37
C PRO A 82 0.31 -0.26 18.32
N GLU A 83 -0.97 -0.61 18.17
CA GLU A 83 -2.01 -0.24 19.13
C GLU A 83 -1.66 -0.73 20.54
N LEU A 84 -1.35 -2.02 20.67
CA LEU A 84 -1.02 -2.63 21.95
C LEU A 84 0.29 -2.09 22.54
N LEU A 85 1.34 -1.94 21.73
CA LEU A 85 2.67 -1.56 22.21
C LEU A 85 2.83 -0.06 22.44
N LEU A 86 2.16 0.79 21.67
CA LEU A 86 2.31 2.24 21.72
C LEU A 86 1.14 2.95 22.42
N GLY A 87 0.08 2.21 22.78
CA GLY A 87 -1.12 2.79 23.40
C GLY A 87 -1.84 3.78 22.46
N LEU A 88 -1.82 3.52 21.16
CA LEU A 88 -2.52 4.33 20.15
C LEU A 88 -3.78 3.59 19.72
N SER A 89 -4.89 4.30 19.47
CA SER A 89 -6.08 3.65 18.94
C SER A 89 -5.83 3.07 17.55
N TYR A 90 -6.42 1.92 17.26
CA TYR A 90 -6.31 1.25 15.96
C TYR A 90 -6.66 2.19 14.79
N SER A 91 -7.71 2.99 14.96
CA SER A 91 -8.11 3.98 13.96
C SER A 91 -7.01 5.02 13.68
N THR A 92 -6.37 5.52 14.73
CA THR A 92 -5.24 6.47 14.61
C THR A 92 -4.08 5.81 13.86
N VAL A 93 -3.69 4.60 14.24
CA VAL A 93 -2.63 3.83 13.58
C VAL A 93 -2.93 3.67 12.09
N MET A 94 -4.13 3.20 11.75
CA MET A 94 -4.53 2.95 10.36
C MET A 94 -4.57 4.24 9.53
N ASN A 95 -5.09 5.33 10.10
CA ASN A 95 -5.15 6.62 9.42
C ASN A 95 -3.76 7.22 9.21
N MET A 96 -2.87 7.10 10.19
CA MET A 96 -1.48 7.56 10.05
C MET A 96 -0.73 6.78 8.98
N CYS A 97 -0.95 5.47 8.89
CA CYS A 97 -0.23 4.59 7.97
C CYS A 97 -0.75 4.64 6.52
N ALA A 98 -2.01 4.96 6.28
CA ALA A 98 -2.64 4.86 4.96
C ALA A 98 -1.91 5.65 3.84
N PRO A 99 -1.61 6.96 3.98
CA PRO A 99 -0.88 7.70 2.95
C PRO A 99 0.55 7.19 2.77
N GLY A 100 1.19 6.75 3.85
CA GLY A 100 2.53 6.17 3.82
C GLY A 100 2.58 4.86 3.04
N ALA A 101 1.55 4.01 3.17
CA ALA A 101 1.46 2.76 2.41
C ALA A 101 1.43 3.01 0.89
N ALA A 102 0.62 3.97 0.43
CA ALA A 102 0.59 4.36 -0.98
C ALA A 102 1.93 4.94 -1.44
N LEU A 103 2.56 5.82 -0.63
CA LEU A 103 3.85 6.44 -0.95
C LEU A 103 4.94 5.40 -1.16
N VAL A 104 5.08 4.45 -0.22
CA VAL A 104 6.06 3.35 -0.31
C VAL A 104 5.87 2.53 -1.57
N LEU A 105 4.62 2.16 -1.89
CA LEU A 105 4.35 1.39 -3.10
C LEU A 105 4.79 2.12 -4.37
N GLY A 106 4.60 3.44 -4.44
CA GLY A 106 5.08 4.26 -5.55
C GLY A 106 6.61 4.24 -5.66
N ILE A 107 7.34 4.40 -4.54
CA ILE A 107 8.81 4.34 -4.51
C ILE A 107 9.32 2.95 -4.92
N MET A 108 8.70 1.88 -4.41
CA MET A 108 9.07 0.50 -4.77
C MET A 108 8.80 0.16 -6.23
N LYS A 109 7.93 0.91 -6.93
CA LYS A 109 7.75 0.74 -8.39
C LYS A 109 8.90 1.32 -9.20
N ILE A 110 9.61 2.31 -8.69
CA ILE A 110 10.86 2.78 -9.29
C ILE A 110 11.96 1.72 -9.16
N ASP A 111 12.05 1.03 -8.02
CA ASP A 111 12.91 -0.14 -7.89
C ASP A 111 12.56 -1.24 -8.92
N CYS A 112 11.27 -1.53 -9.11
CA CYS A 112 10.83 -2.47 -10.14
C CYS A 112 11.23 -2.02 -11.56
N LEU A 113 11.21 -0.73 -11.86
CA LEU A 113 11.63 -0.18 -13.15
C LEU A 113 13.13 -0.42 -13.37
N ASN A 114 13.96 -0.11 -12.39
CA ASN A 114 15.41 -0.31 -12.45
C ASN A 114 15.80 -1.78 -12.59
N ASN A 115 15.07 -2.67 -11.92
CA ASN A 115 15.31 -4.12 -11.97
C ASN A 115 14.63 -4.83 -13.16
N GLY A 116 13.92 -4.10 -14.04
CA GLY A 116 13.24 -4.68 -15.21
C GLY A 116 12.13 -5.69 -14.87
N CYS A 117 11.55 -5.61 -13.66
CA CYS A 117 10.46 -6.49 -13.24
C CYS A 117 9.09 -5.81 -13.36
N CYS A 118 8.00 -6.57 -13.22
CA CYS A 118 6.63 -6.05 -13.27
C CYS A 118 6.27 -5.32 -14.58
N MET A 119 6.79 -5.78 -15.69
CA MET A 119 6.57 -5.17 -17.01
C MET A 119 5.08 -5.22 -17.41
N GLY A 120 4.66 -4.26 -18.22
CA GLY A 120 3.35 -4.27 -18.86
C GLY A 120 3.28 -5.21 -20.05
N ARG A 121 2.07 -5.38 -20.58
CA ARG A 121 1.85 -6.11 -21.84
C ARG A 121 2.34 -5.28 -23.02
N TYR A 122 2.79 -5.97 -24.06
CA TYR A 122 2.96 -5.35 -25.37
C TYR A 122 1.57 -5.04 -25.96
N LEU A 123 1.38 -3.82 -26.43
CA LEU A 123 0.14 -3.35 -27.03
C LEU A 123 0.33 -3.25 -28.56
N PRO A 124 -0.09 -4.26 -29.34
CA PRO A 124 0.17 -4.31 -30.77
C PRO A 124 -0.42 -3.11 -31.53
N SER A 125 -1.59 -2.63 -31.10
CA SER A 125 -2.26 -1.47 -31.68
C SER A 125 -1.51 -0.14 -31.54
N LEU A 126 -0.61 -0.05 -30.54
CA LEU A 126 0.16 1.16 -30.24
C LEU A 126 1.66 0.98 -30.50
N GLY A 127 2.11 -0.24 -30.79
CA GLY A 127 3.50 -0.57 -31.13
C GLY A 127 4.49 -0.45 -29.98
N PHE A 128 4.04 -0.40 -28.72
CA PHE A 128 4.92 -0.30 -27.55
C PHE A 128 4.49 -1.18 -26.38
N GLN A 129 5.42 -1.41 -25.45
CA GLN A 129 5.16 -2.10 -24.18
C GLN A 129 4.61 -1.11 -23.15
N PHE A 130 3.46 -1.42 -22.53
CA PHE A 130 2.84 -0.56 -21.54
C PHE A 130 3.78 -0.33 -20.34
N PRO A 131 4.09 0.94 -19.97
CA PRO A 131 5.04 1.26 -18.89
C PRO A 131 4.39 1.11 -17.52
N SER A 132 4.00 -0.11 -17.16
CA SER A 132 3.19 -0.38 -15.96
C SER A 132 3.84 0.10 -14.66
N GLN A 133 5.17 0.03 -14.53
CA GLN A 133 5.89 0.47 -13.34
C GLN A 133 5.73 1.96 -13.09
N ILE A 134 5.91 2.77 -14.14
CA ILE A 134 5.80 4.24 -14.06
C ILE A 134 4.35 4.63 -13.76
N VAL A 135 3.40 4.05 -14.49
CA VAL A 135 1.97 4.34 -14.31
C VAL A 135 1.52 3.96 -12.90
N GLU A 136 1.95 2.80 -12.37
CA GLU A 136 1.65 2.38 -11.01
C GLU A 136 2.30 3.31 -9.98
N ALA A 137 3.54 3.77 -10.18
CA ALA A 137 4.20 4.72 -9.27
C ALA A 137 3.43 6.05 -9.19
N ILE A 138 3.11 6.64 -10.34
CA ILE A 138 2.36 7.90 -10.42
C ILE A 138 0.99 7.74 -9.76
N THR A 139 0.28 6.64 -10.04
CA THR A 139 -1.03 6.37 -9.46
C THR A 139 -0.95 6.26 -7.93
N CYS A 140 0.06 5.58 -7.38
CA CYS A 140 0.26 5.49 -5.94
C CYS A 140 0.53 6.87 -5.31
N TRP A 141 1.28 7.75 -5.97
CA TRP A 141 1.53 9.10 -5.48
C TRP A 141 0.29 9.99 -5.58
N ILE A 142 -0.54 9.82 -6.61
CA ILE A 142 -1.86 10.48 -6.70
C ILE A 142 -2.75 10.01 -5.55
N ILE A 143 -2.80 8.70 -5.26
CA ILE A 143 -3.54 8.17 -4.11
C ILE A 143 -3.04 8.78 -2.81
N THR A 144 -1.72 8.89 -2.60
CA THR A 144 -1.13 9.56 -1.44
C THR A 144 -1.65 10.99 -1.31
N ALA A 145 -1.61 11.78 -2.40
CA ALA A 145 -2.08 13.16 -2.41
C ALA A 145 -3.60 13.27 -2.11
N VAL A 146 -4.40 12.37 -2.69
CA VAL A 146 -5.85 12.31 -2.43
C VAL A 146 -6.14 11.97 -0.97
N LEU A 147 -5.43 11.00 -0.38
CA LEU A 147 -5.60 10.65 1.03
C LEU A 147 -5.23 11.82 1.96
N LEU A 148 -4.14 12.53 1.67
CA LEU A 148 -3.75 13.72 2.42
C LEU A 148 -4.78 14.85 2.29
N TRP A 149 -5.40 14.99 1.13
CA TRP A 149 -6.46 15.96 0.90
C TRP A 149 -7.73 15.60 1.67
N ILE A 150 -8.16 14.33 1.67
CA ILE A 150 -9.30 13.83 2.44
C ILE A 150 -9.07 14.08 3.93
N GLU A 151 -7.89 13.72 4.44
CA GLU A 151 -7.53 13.88 5.85
C GLU A 151 -7.61 15.33 6.34
N ARG A 152 -7.17 16.28 5.51
CA ARG A 152 -7.27 17.70 5.82
C ARG A 152 -8.72 18.20 5.88
N ARG A 153 -9.63 17.54 5.16
CA ARG A 153 -11.07 17.91 5.15
C ARG A 153 -11.85 17.28 6.28
N ASP A 154 -11.59 16.03 6.59
CA ASP A 154 -12.25 15.29 7.68
C ASP A 154 -11.28 14.30 8.31
N GLN A 155 -10.73 14.67 9.48
CA GLN A 155 -9.79 13.85 10.26
C GLN A 155 -10.44 12.56 10.82
N HIS A 156 -11.78 12.50 10.90
CA HIS A 156 -12.52 11.33 11.37
C HIS A 156 -12.86 10.33 10.27
N THR A 157 -12.47 10.62 9.05
CA THR A 157 -12.65 9.69 7.92
C THR A 157 -11.67 8.52 8.03
N PRO A 158 -12.11 7.26 7.86
CA PRO A 158 -11.22 6.11 7.88
C PRO A 158 -10.35 6.08 6.60
N LEU A 159 -9.17 6.70 6.66
CA LEU A 159 -8.27 6.85 5.51
C LEU A 159 -7.81 5.52 4.93
N PHE A 160 -7.62 4.50 5.79
CA PHE A 160 -7.20 3.19 5.30
C PHE A 160 -8.29 2.51 4.44
N ALA A 161 -9.55 2.73 4.76
CA ALA A 161 -10.65 2.26 3.92
C ALA A 161 -10.65 2.94 2.55
N TRP A 162 -10.38 4.24 2.48
CA TRP A 162 -10.16 4.96 1.23
C TRP A 162 -8.94 4.46 0.47
N TYR A 163 -7.85 4.18 1.18
CA TYR A 163 -6.65 3.58 0.58
C TYR A 163 -6.98 2.24 -0.10
N LEU A 164 -7.66 1.34 0.61
CA LEU A 164 -8.06 0.04 0.05
C LEU A 164 -8.95 0.20 -1.18
N LEU A 165 -9.93 1.11 -1.14
CA LEU A 165 -10.83 1.38 -2.25
C LEU A 165 -10.08 1.93 -3.47
N LEU A 166 -9.31 2.98 -3.29
CA LEU A 166 -8.59 3.65 -4.39
C LEU A 166 -7.50 2.75 -4.97
N PHE A 167 -6.70 2.13 -4.11
CA PHE A 167 -5.64 1.23 -4.54
C PHE A 167 -6.21 -0.02 -5.22
N GLY A 168 -7.24 -0.64 -4.63
CA GLY A 168 -7.89 -1.81 -5.21
C GLY A 168 -8.51 -1.51 -6.58
N ALA A 169 -9.25 -0.39 -6.71
CA ALA A 169 -9.87 0.00 -7.97
C ALA A 169 -8.83 0.28 -9.07
N THR A 170 -7.80 1.06 -8.75
CA THR A 170 -6.73 1.36 -9.71
C THR A 170 -5.92 0.11 -10.06
N ARG A 171 -5.65 -0.75 -9.09
CA ARG A 171 -4.95 -2.02 -9.32
C ARG A 171 -5.75 -2.97 -10.18
N PHE A 172 -7.07 -3.04 -9.97
CA PHE A 172 -7.97 -3.82 -10.81
C PHE A 172 -7.85 -3.42 -12.29
N VAL A 173 -7.90 -2.12 -12.59
CA VAL A 173 -7.76 -1.60 -13.96
C VAL A 173 -6.37 -1.89 -14.53
N LEU A 174 -5.31 -1.58 -13.76
CA LEU A 174 -3.93 -1.73 -14.22
C LEU A 174 -3.52 -3.19 -14.45
N ASN A 175 -4.14 -4.15 -13.77
CA ASN A 175 -3.86 -5.57 -14.00
C ASN A 175 -4.19 -6.04 -15.42
N TRP A 176 -5.08 -5.37 -16.13
CA TRP A 176 -5.38 -5.67 -17.54
C TRP A 176 -4.23 -5.29 -18.48
N PHE A 177 -3.40 -4.33 -18.09
CA PHE A 177 -2.25 -3.85 -18.85
C PHE A 177 -0.93 -4.46 -18.40
N ARG A 178 -0.92 -5.28 -17.35
CA ARG A 178 0.28 -5.95 -16.86
C ARG A 178 0.49 -7.28 -17.57
N TYR A 179 1.76 -7.64 -17.74
CA TYR A 179 2.13 -9.00 -18.11
C TYR A 179 2.02 -9.90 -16.87
N VAL A 180 1.14 -10.90 -16.95
CA VAL A 180 0.97 -11.93 -15.92
C VAL A 180 1.33 -13.28 -16.56
N PRO A 181 2.43 -13.92 -16.12
CA PRO A 181 2.81 -15.22 -16.68
C PRO A 181 1.74 -16.28 -16.39
N LYS A 182 1.45 -17.10 -17.38
CA LYS A 182 0.60 -18.30 -17.25
C LYS A 182 1.46 -19.55 -16.97
N PRO A 183 0.91 -20.60 -16.37
CA PRO A 183 -0.46 -20.75 -15.89
C PRO A 183 -0.64 -20.21 -14.47
N TRP A 184 -1.77 -19.58 -14.18
CA TRP A 184 -2.18 -19.31 -12.80
C TRP A 184 -3.04 -20.44 -12.27
N LYS A 185 -2.93 -20.74 -10.96
CA LYS A 185 -3.59 -21.86 -10.29
C LYS A 185 -5.10 -21.67 -10.07
N TRP A 186 -5.61 -20.45 -10.26
CA TRP A 186 -6.99 -20.07 -9.93
C TRP A 186 -7.75 -19.63 -11.19
N ILE A 187 -9.09 -19.54 -11.12
CA ILE A 187 -9.96 -19.12 -12.22
C ILE A 187 -9.57 -17.74 -12.76
N LEU A 188 -9.15 -16.83 -11.86
CA LEU A 188 -8.64 -15.50 -12.19
C LEU A 188 -7.23 -15.31 -11.65
N PRO A 189 -6.42 -14.42 -12.25
CA PRO A 189 -5.15 -14.02 -11.67
C PRO A 189 -5.33 -13.52 -10.24
N HIS A 190 -4.47 -13.94 -9.32
CA HIS A 190 -4.55 -13.58 -7.90
C HIS A 190 -4.61 -12.07 -7.69
N ASP A 191 -3.85 -11.29 -8.48
CA ASP A 191 -3.85 -9.82 -8.41
C ASP A 191 -5.25 -9.21 -8.65
N ILE A 192 -6.08 -9.82 -9.50
CA ILE A 192 -7.47 -9.38 -9.74
C ILE A 192 -8.34 -9.70 -8.53
N ILE A 193 -8.25 -10.92 -8.00
CA ILE A 193 -9.02 -11.35 -6.82
C ILE A 193 -8.72 -10.43 -5.62
N TRP A 194 -7.45 -10.18 -5.34
CA TRP A 194 -7.05 -9.31 -4.24
C TRP A 194 -7.47 -7.85 -4.45
N SER A 195 -7.48 -7.38 -5.70
CA SER A 195 -7.97 -6.03 -6.02
C SER A 195 -9.47 -5.90 -5.74
N ILE A 196 -10.27 -6.89 -6.12
CA ILE A 196 -11.71 -6.92 -5.82
C ILE A 196 -11.92 -6.98 -4.31
N LEU A 197 -11.20 -7.84 -3.61
CA LEU A 197 -11.30 -7.97 -2.15
C LEU A 197 -10.98 -6.65 -1.45
N ALA A 198 -9.92 -5.94 -1.86
CA ALA A 198 -9.56 -4.65 -1.31
C ALA A 198 -10.68 -3.60 -1.52
N VAL A 199 -11.29 -3.55 -2.71
CA VAL A 199 -12.43 -2.67 -3.00
C VAL A 199 -13.63 -3.02 -2.11
N CYS A 200 -13.96 -4.30 -1.98
CA CYS A 200 -15.09 -4.74 -1.15
C CYS A 200 -14.87 -4.38 0.32
N ILE A 201 -13.69 -4.68 0.88
CA ILE A 201 -13.36 -4.35 2.29
C ILE A 201 -13.37 -2.83 2.51
N GLY A 202 -12.74 -2.06 1.62
CA GLY A 202 -12.72 -0.60 1.71
C GLY A 202 -14.11 0.01 1.67
N THR A 203 -14.96 -0.45 0.75
CA THR A 203 -16.34 0.01 0.60
C THR A 203 -17.18 -0.35 1.82
N ALA A 204 -17.12 -1.62 2.28
CA ALA A 204 -17.86 -2.07 3.46
C ALA A 204 -17.46 -1.25 4.70
N TRP A 205 -16.17 -1.00 4.90
CA TRP A 205 -15.68 -0.19 6.02
C TRP A 205 -16.20 1.25 5.96
N LEU A 206 -16.18 1.89 4.78
CA LEU A 206 -16.73 3.24 4.60
C LEU A 206 -18.22 3.31 4.91
N LEU A 207 -19.01 2.32 4.47
CA LEU A 207 -20.42 2.26 4.72
C LEU A 207 -20.73 2.06 6.22
N LEU A 208 -20.03 1.15 6.89
CA LEU A 208 -20.19 0.90 8.32
C LEU A 208 -19.79 2.14 9.15
N SER A 209 -18.72 2.84 8.79
CA SER A 209 -18.32 4.07 9.47
C SER A 209 -19.36 5.17 9.36
N ARG A 210 -20.05 5.28 8.21
CA ARG A 210 -21.13 6.25 8.01
C ARG A 210 -22.39 5.88 8.80
N ALA A 211 -22.74 4.60 8.84
CA ALA A 211 -23.87 4.12 9.62
C ALA A 211 -23.68 4.37 11.12
N GLY A 212 -22.48 4.10 11.64
CA GLY A 212 -22.16 4.38 13.05
C GLY A 212 -22.26 5.86 13.42
N LYS A 213 -21.85 6.78 12.53
CA LYS A 213 -22.01 8.24 12.76
C LYS A 213 -23.48 8.68 12.80
N LYS A 214 -24.37 8.05 12.00
CA LYS A 214 -25.81 8.38 12.00
C LYS A 214 -26.57 7.91 13.26
N ASN A 215 -26.10 6.82 13.88
CA ASN A 215 -26.74 6.27 15.07
C ASN A 215 -26.24 6.94 16.37
N ALA A 216 -25.22 7.78 16.30
CA ALA A 216 -24.64 8.49 17.44
C ALA A 216 -25.15 9.95 17.57
N VAL A 217 -26.02 10.41 16.67
CA VAL A 217 -26.75 11.68 16.65
C VAL A 217 -28.20 11.42 17.02
#